data_9e632d7d29e4270c2e4553c98a61cb20
#
_entry.id   9e632d7d29e4270c2e4553c98a61cb20
#
_cell.length_a   1.000
_cell.length_b   1.000
_cell.length_c   1.000
_cell.angle_alpha   90.00
_cell.angle_beta   90.00
_cell.angle_gamma   90.00
#
_symmetry.space_group_name_H-M   'P 1'
#
loop_
_entity.id
_entity.type
_entity.pdbx_description
1 polymer ?
#
loop_
_entity_poly.entity_id
_entity_poly.type
_entity_poly.pdbx_seq_one_letter_code
_entity_poly.pdbx_strand_id
1 'polypeptide(L)'
;MTGNSIRDDRNFNFIQNSLAVGLENYCLIKAKKKHENVDREISTGAEIQSQLLPDYCPSIYGVDLAAHCRPALQLGGDYYDFMCLKTNISEKRKEKARWALVIGDVMGKGIPAGLLMTMLRGMLRAEVLTGLPPDRILHDLNQLAINDLDQSHRFVTLFYSDYDPRTRKLRFANAAHNPPLLWKSSDQKIIKLDAEGFVLGLQKEAEYQCSEIKLSENDLVLYYTDGVIDTSNSLGERFDEKRLIKIFTRLCKQSFTSQEILNKIFKKLDDFTGQNRHLEDDASMVIFQLK
;
A
#
# COMPACT_ATOMS: atom_id res chain seq x y z
N MET A 1 71.10 -24.61 -26.91
CA MET A 1 69.75 -25.11 -27.17
C MET A 1 68.72 -24.65 -26.06
N THR A 2 68.78 -23.43 -25.58
CA THR A 2 67.95 -22.98 -24.38
C THR A 2 66.98 -21.81 -24.74
N GLY A 3 66.94 -21.36 -25.98
CA GLY A 3 66.12 -20.19 -26.37
C GLY A 3 64.65 -20.50 -26.76
N ASN A 4 64.31 -21.71 -27.20
CA ASN A 4 62.97 -22.08 -27.65
C ASN A 4 62.00 -22.44 -26.52
N SER A 5 62.49 -23.06 -25.45
CA SER A 5 61.64 -23.49 -24.31
C SER A 5 60.96 -22.28 -23.59
N ILE A 6 61.68 -21.18 -23.37
CA ILE A 6 61.16 -20.02 -22.65
C ILE A 6 60.15 -19.22 -23.48
N ARG A 7 60.24 -19.30 -24.81
CA ARG A 7 59.27 -18.66 -25.72
C ARG A 7 57.98 -19.45 -25.83
N ASP A 8 58.01 -20.74 -25.77
CA ASP A 8 56.87 -21.64 -25.77
C ASP A 8 56.04 -21.51 -24.43
N ASP A 9 56.74 -21.43 -23.30
CA ASP A 9 56.09 -21.22 -21.99
C ASP A 9 55.35 -19.86 -21.89
N ARG A 10 55.91 -18.80 -22.45
CA ARG A 10 55.23 -17.48 -22.46
C ARG A 10 53.99 -17.48 -23.34
N ASN A 11 54.06 -18.10 -24.50
CA ASN A 11 52.92 -18.22 -25.40
C ASN A 11 51.81 -19.10 -24.81
N PHE A 12 52.20 -20.18 -24.14
CA PHE A 12 51.26 -21.05 -23.45
C PHE A 12 50.54 -20.33 -22.30
N ASN A 13 51.26 -19.62 -21.45
CA ASN A 13 50.70 -18.80 -20.39
C ASN A 13 49.81 -17.65 -20.93
N PHE A 14 50.16 -17.04 -22.04
CA PHE A 14 49.33 -16.01 -22.70
C PHE A 14 47.99 -16.60 -23.21
N ILE A 15 48.04 -17.79 -23.83
CA ILE A 15 46.85 -18.48 -24.34
C ILE A 15 45.95 -18.91 -23.16
N GLN A 16 46.55 -19.46 -22.09
CA GLN A 16 45.76 -19.83 -20.88
C GLN A 16 45.09 -18.62 -20.24
N ASN A 17 45.81 -17.51 -20.07
CA ASN A 17 45.24 -16.30 -19.50
C ASN A 17 44.14 -15.72 -20.43
N SER A 18 44.33 -15.73 -21.74
CA SER A 18 43.33 -15.26 -22.70
C SER A 18 42.06 -16.13 -22.68
N LEU A 19 42.21 -17.43 -22.58
CA LEU A 19 41.10 -18.36 -22.43
C LEU A 19 40.35 -18.17 -21.10
N ALA A 20 41.08 -18.01 -20.00
CA ALA A 20 40.49 -17.74 -18.66
C ALA A 20 39.63 -16.45 -18.68
N VAL A 21 40.19 -15.33 -19.19
CA VAL A 21 39.47 -14.07 -19.34
C VAL A 21 38.27 -14.20 -20.30
N GLY A 22 38.41 -14.96 -21.39
CA GLY A 22 37.29 -15.24 -22.31
C GLY A 22 36.14 -16.01 -21.65
N LEU A 23 36.46 -17.02 -20.85
CA LEU A 23 35.47 -17.81 -20.09
C LEU A 23 34.79 -16.95 -19.01
N GLU A 24 35.57 -16.15 -18.30
CA GLU A 24 35.04 -15.24 -17.26
C GLU A 24 34.07 -14.24 -17.87
N ASN A 25 34.47 -13.58 -18.98
CA ASN A 25 33.58 -12.66 -19.70
C ASN A 25 32.32 -13.34 -20.21
N TYR A 26 32.41 -14.57 -20.73
CA TYR A 26 31.23 -15.33 -21.14
C TYR A 26 30.28 -15.61 -19.98
N CYS A 27 30.81 -16.04 -18.81
CA CYS A 27 30.03 -16.26 -17.60
C CYS A 27 29.35 -14.97 -17.11
N LEU A 28 30.07 -13.84 -17.10
CA LEU A 28 29.53 -12.53 -16.73
C LEU A 28 28.40 -12.08 -17.68
N ILE A 29 28.58 -12.24 -18.99
CA ILE A 29 27.54 -11.88 -19.97
C ILE A 29 26.30 -12.77 -19.78
N LYS A 30 26.49 -14.08 -19.55
CA LYS A 30 25.38 -15.01 -19.30
C LYS A 30 24.64 -14.68 -18.01
N ALA A 31 25.38 -14.37 -16.95
CA ALA A 31 24.79 -13.93 -15.68
C ALA A 31 24.02 -12.62 -15.83
N LYS A 32 24.57 -11.64 -16.54
CA LYS A 32 23.91 -10.36 -16.84
C LYS A 32 22.62 -10.54 -17.62
N LYS A 33 22.61 -11.35 -18.69
CA LYS A 33 21.38 -11.65 -19.46
C LYS A 33 20.32 -12.33 -18.60
N LYS A 34 20.71 -13.24 -17.70
CA LYS A 34 19.78 -13.88 -16.79
C LYS A 34 19.16 -12.86 -15.83
N HIS A 35 19.98 -11.95 -15.31
CA HIS A 35 19.49 -10.88 -14.42
C HIS A 35 18.52 -9.93 -15.13
N GLU A 36 18.87 -9.48 -16.34
CA GLU A 36 18.00 -8.63 -17.15
C GLU A 36 16.63 -9.27 -17.48
N ASN A 37 16.60 -10.61 -17.69
CA ASN A 37 15.34 -11.32 -17.90
C ASN A 37 14.48 -11.37 -16.63
N VAL A 38 15.10 -11.67 -15.48
CA VAL A 38 14.39 -11.67 -14.18
C VAL A 38 13.85 -10.28 -13.86
N ASP A 39 14.64 -9.23 -14.05
CA ASP A 39 14.20 -7.84 -13.85
C ASP A 39 13.00 -7.49 -14.73
N ARG A 40 12.99 -7.96 -15.98
CA ARG A 40 11.86 -7.75 -16.89
C ARG A 40 10.59 -8.47 -16.42
N GLU A 41 10.71 -9.72 -15.94
CA GLU A 41 9.58 -10.46 -15.38
C GLU A 41 9.02 -9.77 -14.13
N ILE A 42 9.89 -9.27 -13.24
CA ILE A 42 9.50 -8.50 -12.06
C ILE A 42 8.78 -7.22 -12.46
N SER A 43 9.32 -6.46 -13.44
CA SER A 43 8.68 -5.25 -13.95
C SER A 43 7.29 -5.53 -14.54
N THR A 44 7.13 -6.63 -15.28
CA THR A 44 5.83 -7.04 -15.82
C THR A 44 4.86 -7.38 -14.70
N GLY A 45 5.32 -8.09 -13.65
CA GLY A 45 4.52 -8.38 -12.46
C GLY A 45 4.08 -7.10 -11.74
N ALA A 46 4.96 -6.10 -11.64
CA ALA A 46 4.67 -4.81 -11.05
C ALA A 46 3.63 -4.01 -11.85
N GLU A 47 3.71 -4.05 -13.19
CA GLU A 47 2.69 -3.44 -14.05
C GLU A 47 1.31 -4.10 -13.85
N ILE A 48 1.26 -5.42 -13.76
CA ILE A 48 0.01 -6.13 -13.46
C ILE A 48 -0.52 -5.75 -12.08
N GLN A 49 0.33 -5.70 -11.05
CA GLN A 49 -0.07 -5.32 -9.70
C GLN A 49 -0.61 -3.87 -9.66
N SER A 50 0.06 -2.94 -10.32
CA SER A 50 -0.39 -1.54 -10.36
C SER A 50 -1.78 -1.40 -10.99
N GLN A 51 -2.11 -2.20 -12.02
CA GLN A 51 -3.44 -2.24 -12.63
C GLN A 51 -4.52 -2.86 -11.73
N LEU A 52 -4.14 -3.56 -10.66
CA LEU A 52 -5.09 -4.06 -9.67
C LEU A 52 -5.50 -3.00 -8.65
N LEU A 53 -4.67 -2.01 -8.39
CA LEU A 53 -5.05 -0.84 -7.59
C LEU A 53 -6.00 0.06 -8.39
N PRO A 54 -6.90 0.81 -7.74
CA PRO A 54 -7.79 1.73 -8.44
C PRO A 54 -7.00 2.84 -9.16
N ASP A 55 -7.11 2.94 -10.48
CA ASP A 55 -6.52 4.02 -11.30
C ASP A 55 -7.16 5.37 -11.00
N TYR A 56 -8.42 5.35 -10.57
CA TYR A 56 -9.20 6.55 -10.25
C TYR A 56 -10.17 6.29 -9.09
N CYS A 57 -10.46 7.34 -8.36
CA CYS A 57 -11.43 7.29 -7.29
C CYS A 57 -12.86 7.27 -7.84
N PRO A 58 -13.76 6.45 -7.28
CA PRO A 58 -15.16 6.41 -7.72
C PRO A 58 -15.89 7.71 -7.38
N SER A 59 -16.93 8.03 -8.17
CA SER A 59 -17.88 9.08 -7.83
C SER A 59 -18.83 8.59 -6.74
N ILE A 60 -18.76 9.19 -5.56
CA ILE A 60 -19.65 8.93 -4.42
C ILE A 60 -20.41 10.22 -4.12
N TYR A 61 -21.74 10.13 -4.00
CA TYR A 61 -22.57 11.30 -3.78
C TYR A 61 -22.18 12.11 -2.54
N GLY A 62 -21.89 13.40 -2.75
CA GLY A 62 -21.47 14.31 -1.70
C GLY A 62 -20.06 14.06 -1.16
N VAL A 63 -19.20 13.32 -1.88
CA VAL A 63 -17.84 13.00 -1.44
C VAL A 63 -16.83 13.45 -2.49
N ASP A 64 -15.76 14.10 -2.03
CA ASP A 64 -14.54 14.34 -2.78
C ASP A 64 -13.47 13.36 -2.28
N LEU A 65 -12.94 12.54 -3.17
CA LEU A 65 -12.07 11.40 -2.85
C LEU A 65 -10.79 11.48 -3.67
N ALA A 66 -9.65 11.29 -3.00
CA ALA A 66 -8.36 11.18 -3.65
C ALA A 66 -7.53 10.07 -2.99
N ALA A 67 -6.76 9.34 -3.78
CA ALA A 67 -5.89 8.28 -3.29
C ALA A 67 -4.59 8.24 -4.10
N HIS A 68 -3.52 7.82 -3.45
CA HIS A 68 -2.24 7.58 -4.11
C HIS A 68 -1.39 6.64 -3.28
N CYS A 69 -0.71 5.72 -3.98
CA CYS A 69 0.31 4.83 -3.43
C CYS A 69 1.65 5.13 -4.10
N ARG A 70 2.70 5.26 -3.31
CA ARG A 70 4.08 5.33 -3.78
C ARG A 70 4.81 4.09 -3.30
N PRO A 71 5.05 3.11 -4.16
CA PRO A 71 5.77 1.92 -3.77
C PRO A 71 7.25 2.22 -3.53
N ALA A 72 7.85 1.58 -2.53
CA ALA A 72 9.28 1.66 -2.25
C ALA A 72 10.12 0.85 -3.24
N LEU A 73 9.56 -0.26 -3.71
CA LEU A 73 10.14 -1.17 -4.71
C LEU A 73 9.23 -1.25 -5.94
N GLN A 74 9.56 -2.11 -6.89
CA GLN A 74 8.71 -2.32 -8.07
C GLN A 74 7.35 -2.92 -7.72
N LEU A 75 7.28 -3.86 -6.73
CA LEU A 75 6.06 -4.40 -6.14
C LEU A 75 5.97 -3.98 -4.68
N GLY A 76 4.74 -3.66 -4.22
CA GLY A 76 4.45 -3.23 -2.86
C GLY A 76 3.51 -4.16 -2.12
N GLY A 77 3.55 -4.09 -0.77
CA GLY A 77 2.61 -4.74 0.14
C GLY A 77 1.36 -3.90 0.40
N ASP A 78 1.45 -2.59 0.19
CA ASP A 78 0.35 -1.65 0.40
C ASP A 78 -0.84 -1.93 -0.52
N TYR A 79 -2.03 -1.80 0.06
CA TYR A 79 -3.29 -1.99 -0.64
C TYR A 79 -4.30 -0.92 -0.22
N TYR A 80 -4.98 -0.34 -1.20
CA TYR A 80 -6.23 0.38 -0.98
C TYR A 80 -7.24 0.04 -2.07
N ASP A 81 -8.53 0.10 -1.75
CA ASP A 81 -9.58 -0.18 -2.73
C ASP A 81 -10.90 0.54 -2.39
N PHE A 82 -11.73 0.69 -3.41
CA PHE A 82 -13.07 1.26 -3.34
C PHE A 82 -14.06 0.31 -3.99
N MET A 83 -15.03 -0.17 -3.25
CA MET A 83 -15.97 -1.16 -3.74
C MET A 83 -17.42 -0.73 -3.47
N CYS A 84 -18.24 -0.73 -4.52
CA CYS A 84 -19.68 -0.53 -4.35
C CYS A 84 -20.31 -1.81 -3.77
N LEU A 85 -21.02 -1.71 -2.65
CA LEU A 85 -21.68 -2.86 -2.02
C LEU A 85 -22.90 -3.36 -2.80
N LYS A 86 -23.33 -2.65 -3.83
CA LYS A 86 -24.42 -3.07 -4.74
C LYS A 86 -23.92 -3.07 -6.19
N THR A 87 -23.81 -4.26 -6.78
CA THR A 87 -23.24 -4.44 -8.12
C THR A 87 -24.27 -4.34 -9.23
N ASN A 88 -25.53 -4.74 -9.00
CA ASN A 88 -26.57 -4.80 -10.04
C ASN A 88 -27.45 -3.55 -10.07
N ILE A 89 -26.84 -2.36 -10.12
CA ILE A 89 -27.55 -1.08 -10.18
C ILE A 89 -26.93 -0.16 -11.25
N SER A 90 -27.74 0.75 -11.81
CA SER A 90 -27.22 1.74 -12.77
C SER A 90 -26.18 2.67 -12.15
N GLU A 91 -25.27 3.22 -12.96
CA GLU A 91 -24.18 4.13 -12.49
C GLU A 91 -24.71 5.29 -11.63
N LYS A 92 -25.81 5.95 -12.05
CA LYS A 92 -26.46 7.02 -11.27
C LYS A 92 -26.94 6.58 -9.88
N ARG A 93 -27.24 5.28 -9.70
CA ARG A 93 -27.65 4.72 -8.41
C ARG A 93 -26.44 4.24 -7.59
N LYS A 94 -25.33 3.90 -8.25
CA LYS A 94 -24.07 3.53 -7.57
C LYS A 94 -23.53 4.67 -6.72
N GLU A 95 -23.59 5.91 -7.18
CA GLU A 95 -23.13 7.07 -6.40
C GLU A 95 -23.81 7.19 -5.03
N LYS A 96 -25.10 6.81 -4.95
CA LYS A 96 -25.89 6.81 -3.71
C LYS A 96 -25.93 5.47 -2.98
N ALA A 97 -25.23 4.48 -3.48
CA ALA A 97 -25.07 3.20 -2.81
C ALA A 97 -24.06 3.30 -1.65
N ARG A 98 -24.00 2.27 -0.82
CA ARG A 98 -22.92 2.12 0.17
C ARG A 98 -21.64 1.73 -0.54
N TRP A 99 -20.54 2.31 -0.06
CA TRP A 99 -19.20 2.05 -0.59
C TRP A 99 -18.27 1.57 0.50
N ALA A 100 -17.56 0.50 0.23
CA ALA A 100 -16.42 0.09 1.06
C ALA A 100 -15.17 0.89 0.65
N LEU A 101 -14.42 1.31 1.66
CA LEU A 101 -13.10 1.92 1.56
C LEU A 101 -12.15 1.09 2.41
N VAL A 102 -11.06 0.68 1.84
CA VAL A 102 -10.08 -0.21 2.47
C VAL A 102 -8.70 0.36 2.33
N ILE A 103 -7.89 0.20 3.35
CA ILE A 103 -6.45 0.38 3.31
C ILE A 103 -5.80 -0.71 4.15
N GLY A 104 -4.67 -1.24 3.71
CA GLY A 104 -3.95 -2.28 4.43
C GLY A 104 -2.51 -2.38 3.96
N ASP A 105 -1.71 -3.10 4.73
CA ASP A 105 -0.32 -3.36 4.44
C ASP A 105 0.02 -4.81 4.78
N VAL A 106 0.71 -5.47 3.86
CA VAL A 106 1.20 -6.85 4.00
C VAL A 106 2.64 -6.82 4.50
N MET A 107 2.89 -7.42 5.64
CA MET A 107 4.24 -7.55 6.20
C MET A 107 5.28 -7.95 5.17
N GLY A 108 6.32 -7.08 5.01
CA GLY A 108 7.46 -7.30 4.11
C GLY A 108 7.32 -6.55 2.81
N LYS A 109 8.25 -6.78 1.88
CA LYS A 109 8.39 -5.96 0.65
C LYS A 109 8.61 -6.83 -0.57
N GLY A 110 8.40 -6.22 -1.74
CA GLY A 110 8.68 -6.85 -3.03
C GLY A 110 7.71 -7.97 -3.39
N ILE A 111 8.17 -8.92 -4.18
CA ILE A 111 7.34 -9.97 -4.79
C ILE A 111 6.47 -10.73 -3.76
N PRO A 112 6.99 -11.23 -2.63
CA PRO A 112 6.15 -11.99 -1.70
C PRO A 112 5.01 -11.19 -1.11
N ALA A 113 5.25 -9.94 -0.72
CA ALA A 113 4.21 -9.05 -0.20
C ALA A 113 3.17 -8.71 -1.28
N GLY A 114 3.62 -8.41 -2.50
CA GLY A 114 2.74 -8.12 -3.63
C GLY A 114 1.84 -9.28 -4.04
N LEU A 115 2.32 -10.53 -3.96
CA LEU A 115 1.51 -11.72 -4.24
C LEU A 115 0.42 -11.90 -3.18
N LEU A 116 0.76 -11.79 -1.90
CA LEU A 116 -0.21 -11.89 -0.80
C LEU A 116 -1.24 -10.76 -0.84
N MET A 117 -0.82 -9.53 -1.16
CA MET A 117 -1.72 -8.41 -1.37
C MET A 117 -2.75 -8.72 -2.49
N THR A 118 -2.29 -9.26 -3.61
CA THR A 118 -3.17 -9.64 -4.73
C THR A 118 -4.18 -10.72 -4.34
N MET A 119 -3.74 -11.73 -3.57
CA MET A 119 -4.60 -12.78 -3.02
C MET A 119 -5.67 -12.18 -2.10
N LEU A 120 -5.25 -11.38 -1.11
CA LEU A 120 -6.14 -10.73 -0.14
C LEU A 120 -7.16 -9.82 -0.82
N ARG A 121 -6.72 -9.04 -1.82
CA ARG A 121 -7.62 -8.22 -2.63
C ARG A 121 -8.74 -9.05 -3.26
N GLY A 122 -8.41 -10.21 -3.81
CA GLY A 122 -9.40 -11.11 -4.42
C GLY A 122 -10.42 -11.62 -3.39
N MET A 123 -9.94 -12.09 -2.24
CA MET A 123 -10.77 -12.57 -1.13
C MET A 123 -11.66 -11.46 -0.59
N LEU A 124 -11.10 -10.29 -0.29
CA LEU A 124 -11.83 -9.15 0.25
C LEU A 124 -12.93 -8.65 -0.70
N ARG A 125 -12.66 -8.59 -2.01
CA ARG A 125 -13.66 -8.20 -3.00
C ARG A 125 -14.83 -9.19 -3.06
N ALA A 126 -14.60 -10.46 -2.85
CA ALA A 126 -15.64 -11.47 -2.74
C ALA A 126 -16.47 -11.29 -1.46
N GLU A 127 -15.79 -11.10 -0.31
CA GLU A 127 -16.44 -10.89 0.98
C GLU A 127 -17.30 -9.63 1.02
N VAL A 128 -16.85 -8.52 0.44
CA VAL A 128 -17.59 -7.25 0.39
C VAL A 128 -18.94 -7.41 -0.32
N LEU A 129 -19.06 -8.32 -1.28
CA LEU A 129 -20.32 -8.59 -1.99
C LEU A 129 -21.39 -9.24 -1.10
N THR A 130 -21.02 -9.83 0.02
CA THR A 130 -21.96 -10.39 1.01
C THR A 130 -22.79 -9.30 1.70
N GLY A 131 -22.24 -8.07 1.76
CA GLY A 131 -22.86 -6.93 2.44
C GLY A 131 -22.86 -7.03 3.96
N LEU A 132 -22.07 -7.95 4.52
CA LEU A 132 -21.88 -8.11 5.96
C LEU A 132 -21.28 -6.84 6.60
N PRO A 133 -21.43 -6.67 7.94
CA PRO A 133 -20.82 -5.55 8.64
C PRO A 133 -19.28 -5.69 8.72
N PRO A 134 -18.55 -4.58 8.96
CA PRO A 134 -17.08 -4.53 8.91
C PRO A 134 -16.35 -5.58 9.74
N ASP A 135 -16.79 -5.83 10.96
CA ASP A 135 -16.25 -6.85 11.86
C ASP A 135 -16.34 -8.26 11.29
N ARG A 136 -17.47 -8.60 10.66
CA ARG A 136 -17.67 -9.90 10.01
C ARG A 136 -16.84 -10.04 8.74
N ILE A 137 -16.71 -8.98 7.96
CA ILE A 137 -15.81 -8.97 6.77
C ILE A 137 -14.37 -9.28 7.19
N LEU A 138 -13.85 -8.63 8.24
CA LEU A 138 -12.50 -8.90 8.72
C LEU A 138 -12.34 -10.30 9.31
N HIS A 139 -13.36 -10.76 10.07
CA HIS A 139 -13.37 -12.12 10.62
C HIS A 139 -13.30 -13.17 9.50
N ASP A 140 -14.19 -13.08 8.51
CA ASP A 140 -14.28 -14.05 7.43
C ASP A 140 -13.03 -13.99 6.54
N LEU A 141 -12.50 -12.79 6.26
CA LEU A 141 -11.23 -12.62 5.56
C LEU A 141 -10.06 -13.28 6.31
N ASN A 142 -9.99 -13.14 7.64
CA ASN A 142 -8.97 -13.79 8.46
C ASN A 142 -9.09 -15.32 8.36
N GLN A 143 -10.30 -15.88 8.46
CA GLN A 143 -10.54 -17.31 8.34
C GLN A 143 -10.10 -17.85 6.96
N LEU A 144 -10.34 -17.10 5.89
CA LEU A 144 -9.95 -17.47 4.53
C LEU A 144 -8.43 -17.45 4.33
N ALA A 145 -7.76 -16.42 4.86
CA ALA A 145 -6.36 -16.14 4.57
C ALA A 145 -5.38 -16.75 5.58
N ILE A 146 -5.84 -17.17 6.77
CA ILE A 146 -4.95 -17.54 7.89
C ILE A 146 -3.94 -18.61 7.55
N ASN A 147 -4.35 -19.66 6.83
CA ASN A 147 -3.45 -20.77 6.50
C ASN A 147 -2.33 -20.33 5.55
N ASP A 148 -2.64 -19.49 4.55
CA ASP A 148 -1.68 -18.99 3.56
C ASP A 148 -0.71 -17.98 4.20
N LEU A 149 -1.22 -17.14 5.09
CA LEU A 149 -0.43 -16.17 5.82
C LEU A 149 0.51 -16.85 6.85
N ASP A 150 0.01 -17.84 7.59
CA ASP A 150 0.82 -18.62 8.55
C ASP A 150 1.95 -19.39 7.83
N GLN A 151 1.64 -20.09 6.74
CA GLN A 151 2.65 -20.80 5.93
C GLN A 151 3.73 -19.86 5.37
N SER A 152 3.36 -18.63 5.02
CA SER A 152 4.31 -17.62 4.55
C SER A 152 5.03 -16.89 5.66
N HIS A 153 4.70 -17.12 6.94
CA HIS A 153 5.17 -16.40 8.12
C HIS A 153 4.96 -14.89 8.00
N ARG A 154 3.79 -14.49 7.50
CA ARG A 154 3.43 -13.09 7.29
C ARG A 154 2.07 -12.79 7.89
N PHE A 155 1.87 -11.53 8.21
CA PHE A 155 0.59 -11.00 8.67
C PHE A 155 0.22 -9.76 7.86
N VAL A 156 -1.02 -9.32 8.02
CA VAL A 156 -1.54 -8.15 7.32
C VAL A 156 -2.24 -7.24 8.31
N THR A 157 -1.94 -5.95 8.23
CA THR A 157 -2.74 -4.93 8.87
C THR A 157 -3.76 -4.40 7.89
N LEU A 158 -5.02 -4.23 8.30
CA LEU A 158 -6.07 -3.81 7.40
C LEU A 158 -7.14 -3.00 8.13
N PHE A 159 -7.46 -1.83 7.59
CA PHE A 159 -8.60 -1.03 8.02
C PHE A 159 -9.70 -1.12 6.95
N TYR A 160 -10.85 -1.63 7.35
CA TYR A 160 -12.03 -1.73 6.49
C TYR A 160 -13.10 -0.77 6.99
N SER A 161 -13.69 0.00 6.08
CA SER A 161 -14.82 0.85 6.37
C SER A 161 -15.88 0.78 5.29
N ASP A 162 -17.15 1.00 5.65
CA ASP A 162 -18.24 1.22 4.70
C ASP A 162 -18.98 2.54 4.99
N TYR A 163 -19.20 3.31 3.94
CA TYR A 163 -19.87 4.59 3.99
C TYR A 163 -21.24 4.54 3.30
N ASP A 164 -22.30 4.99 3.98
CA ASP A 164 -23.64 5.17 3.40
C ASP A 164 -23.92 6.68 3.16
N PRO A 165 -23.92 7.13 1.90
CA PRO A 165 -24.17 8.54 1.56
C PRO A 165 -25.53 9.06 2.01
N ARG A 166 -26.54 8.20 2.18
CA ARG A 166 -27.91 8.58 2.57
C ARG A 166 -28.00 8.95 4.03
N THR A 167 -27.23 8.26 4.87
CA THR A 167 -27.21 8.46 6.33
C THR A 167 -26.00 9.22 6.83
N ARG A 168 -24.96 9.38 5.94
CA ARG A 168 -23.65 9.92 6.27
C ARG A 168 -22.92 9.15 7.35
N LYS A 169 -23.25 7.86 7.52
CA LYS A 169 -22.62 6.98 8.49
C LYS A 169 -21.43 6.27 7.86
N LEU A 170 -20.32 6.30 8.56
CA LEU A 170 -19.11 5.52 8.30
C LEU A 170 -18.99 4.45 9.39
N ARG A 171 -19.14 3.17 9.03
CA ARG A 171 -18.87 2.03 9.91
C ARG A 171 -17.49 1.49 9.58
N PHE A 172 -16.79 0.99 10.56
CA PHE A 172 -15.45 0.49 10.36
C PHE A 172 -15.05 -0.58 11.37
N ALA A 173 -14.07 -1.39 10.99
CA ALA A 173 -13.35 -2.31 11.84
C ALA A 173 -11.85 -2.25 11.48
N ASN A 174 -11.01 -2.54 12.48
CA ASN A 174 -9.57 -2.40 12.36
C ASN A 174 -8.86 -3.72 12.69
N ALA A 175 -8.07 -4.24 11.77
CA ALA A 175 -7.15 -5.36 11.98
C ALA A 175 -5.74 -4.82 12.27
N ALA A 176 -5.58 -4.09 13.39
CA ALA A 176 -4.33 -3.50 13.88
C ALA A 176 -3.59 -2.62 12.86
N HIS A 177 -4.30 -2.01 11.93
CA HIS A 177 -3.76 -1.01 11.00
C HIS A 177 -3.69 0.36 11.66
N ASN A 178 -2.87 1.27 11.15
CA ASN A 178 -2.81 2.64 11.60
C ASN A 178 -4.19 3.30 11.55
N PRO A 179 -4.75 3.74 12.70
CA PRO A 179 -6.09 4.32 12.72
C PRO A 179 -6.20 5.56 11.84
N PRO A 180 -7.15 5.63 10.89
CA PRO A 180 -7.36 6.82 10.08
C PRO A 180 -7.64 8.07 10.93
N LEU A 181 -7.21 9.22 10.44
CA LEU A 181 -7.37 10.51 11.12
C LEU A 181 -8.63 11.21 10.60
N LEU A 182 -9.63 11.38 11.46
CA LEU A 182 -10.82 12.15 11.15
C LEU A 182 -10.66 13.60 11.63
N TRP A 183 -10.66 14.55 10.72
CA TRP A 183 -10.87 15.94 11.02
C TRP A 183 -12.36 16.23 11.17
N LYS A 184 -12.78 16.61 12.39
CA LYS A 184 -14.14 17.11 12.66
C LYS A 184 -14.18 18.62 12.43
N SER A 185 -14.89 19.03 11.39
CA SER A 185 -14.99 20.44 10.98
C SER A 185 -15.68 21.31 12.05
N SER A 186 -16.70 20.75 12.75
CA SER A 186 -17.42 21.44 13.83
C SER A 186 -16.52 21.83 14.99
N ASP A 187 -15.63 20.94 15.39
CA ASP A 187 -14.82 21.07 16.60
C ASP A 187 -13.39 21.50 16.30
N GLN A 188 -13.02 21.52 15.00
CA GLN A 188 -11.65 21.74 14.51
C GLN A 188 -10.61 20.83 15.19
N LYS A 189 -10.97 19.56 15.39
CA LYS A 189 -10.15 18.56 16.07
C LYS A 189 -9.93 17.32 15.21
N ILE A 190 -8.80 16.67 15.45
CA ILE A 190 -8.52 15.32 14.90
C ILE A 190 -8.98 14.27 15.91
N ILE A 191 -9.67 13.25 15.40
CA ILE A 191 -10.07 12.04 16.12
C ILE A 191 -9.46 10.85 15.36
N LYS A 192 -8.90 9.89 16.06
CA LYS A 192 -8.48 8.62 15.46
C LYS A 192 -9.69 7.70 15.35
N LEU A 193 -9.92 7.17 14.15
CA LEU A 193 -10.94 6.15 13.93
C LEU A 193 -10.32 4.79 14.25
N ASP A 194 -10.59 4.30 15.44
CA ASP A 194 -10.06 3.02 15.92
C ASP A 194 -11.15 2.09 16.42
N ALA A 195 -10.90 0.79 16.30
CA ALA A 195 -11.74 -0.27 16.80
C ALA A 195 -10.84 -1.44 17.23
N GLU A 196 -11.22 -2.15 18.27
CA GLU A 196 -10.44 -3.31 18.73
C GLU A 196 -10.45 -4.42 17.69
N GLY A 197 -9.28 -4.95 17.41
CA GLY A 197 -9.06 -6.05 16.48
C GLY A 197 -7.60 -6.46 16.41
N PHE A 198 -7.35 -7.64 15.86
CA PHE A 198 -6.01 -8.23 15.77
C PHE A 198 -5.56 -8.30 14.31
N VAL A 199 -4.26 -8.33 14.05
CA VAL A 199 -3.72 -8.48 12.69
C VAL A 199 -4.28 -9.73 12.01
N LEU A 200 -4.47 -9.69 10.70
CA LEU A 200 -4.88 -10.87 9.93
C LEU A 200 -3.69 -11.84 9.81
N GLY A 201 -3.97 -13.13 9.97
CA GLY A 201 -3.01 -14.20 9.70
C GLY A 201 -2.20 -14.71 10.90
N LEU A 202 -2.35 -14.14 12.11
CA LEU A 202 -1.61 -14.61 13.29
C LEU A 202 -2.48 -15.41 14.27
N GLN A 203 -3.77 -15.13 14.35
CA GLN A 203 -4.67 -15.78 15.30
C GLN A 203 -5.95 -16.22 14.59
N LYS A 204 -6.25 -17.53 14.65
CA LYS A 204 -7.42 -18.07 13.97
C LYS A 204 -8.73 -17.52 14.54
N GLU A 205 -8.85 -17.49 15.86
CA GLU A 205 -10.04 -17.02 16.58
C GLU A 205 -9.95 -15.51 16.90
N ALA A 206 -9.38 -14.72 15.96
CA ALA A 206 -9.32 -13.28 16.13
C ALA A 206 -10.72 -12.66 16.08
N GLU A 207 -11.00 -11.80 17.05
CA GLU A 207 -12.24 -11.02 17.12
C GLU A 207 -12.00 -9.59 16.65
N TYR A 208 -13.01 -9.00 16.03
CA TYR A 208 -12.99 -7.63 15.52
C TYR A 208 -14.23 -6.91 15.99
N GLN A 209 -14.08 -5.65 16.40
CA GLN A 209 -15.19 -4.80 16.76
C GLN A 209 -15.59 -3.89 15.61
N CYS A 210 -16.90 -3.71 15.42
CA CYS A 210 -17.44 -2.72 14.50
C CYS A 210 -17.76 -1.44 15.25
N SER A 211 -17.17 -0.33 14.82
CA SER A 211 -17.49 1.02 15.29
C SER A 211 -18.21 1.82 14.21
N GLU A 212 -18.95 2.86 14.61
CA GLU A 212 -19.69 3.72 13.68
C GLU A 212 -19.53 5.19 14.07
N ILE A 213 -19.38 6.05 13.08
CA ILE A 213 -19.42 7.50 13.27
C ILE A 213 -20.29 8.16 12.20
N LYS A 214 -21.03 9.20 12.57
CA LYS A 214 -21.73 10.04 11.61
C LYS A 214 -20.84 11.21 11.19
N LEU A 215 -20.62 11.32 9.89
CA LEU A 215 -19.86 12.42 9.30
C LEU A 215 -20.76 13.63 9.06
N SER A 216 -20.17 14.80 9.15
CA SER A 216 -20.77 16.10 8.86
C SER A 216 -20.11 16.73 7.64
N GLU A 217 -20.75 17.70 7.04
CA GLU A 217 -20.20 18.46 5.92
C GLU A 217 -18.85 19.09 6.29
N ASN A 218 -17.90 19.01 5.38
CA ASN A 218 -16.50 19.42 5.54
C ASN A 218 -15.68 18.58 6.56
N ASP A 219 -16.21 17.44 7.02
CA ASP A 219 -15.37 16.46 7.71
C ASP A 219 -14.44 15.77 6.68
N LEU A 220 -13.19 15.51 7.11
CA LEU A 220 -12.19 14.83 6.28
C LEU A 220 -11.63 13.61 7.02
N VAL A 221 -11.48 12.50 6.29
CA VAL A 221 -10.80 11.31 6.79
C VAL A 221 -9.53 11.09 5.99
N LEU A 222 -8.39 10.98 6.67
CA LEU A 222 -7.11 10.58 6.10
C LEU A 222 -6.82 9.14 6.52
N TYR A 223 -6.82 8.22 5.56
CA TYR A 223 -6.29 6.88 5.69
C TYR A 223 -4.84 6.90 5.26
N TYR A 224 -3.95 6.15 5.93
CA TYR A 224 -2.51 6.13 5.62
C TYR A 224 -1.86 4.85 6.12
N THR A 225 -0.83 4.39 5.42
CA THR A 225 0.03 3.28 5.84
C THR A 225 1.22 3.77 6.65
N ASP A 226 1.88 2.86 7.35
CA ASP A 226 3.03 3.19 8.22
C ASP A 226 4.22 3.77 7.44
N GLY A 227 4.41 3.40 6.17
CA GLY A 227 5.46 3.98 5.32
C GLY A 227 5.38 5.51 5.20
N VAL A 228 4.22 6.13 5.46
CA VAL A 228 4.11 7.60 5.53
C VAL A 228 4.79 8.14 6.78
N ILE A 229 4.58 7.51 7.94
CA ILE A 229 5.05 8.01 9.24
C ILE A 229 6.43 7.49 9.62
N ASP A 230 6.82 6.31 9.11
CA ASP A 230 8.11 5.68 9.37
C ASP A 230 9.22 6.14 8.43
N THR A 231 8.86 6.85 7.35
CA THR A 231 9.83 7.47 6.45
C THR A 231 10.84 8.33 7.21
N SER A 232 12.14 8.10 6.96
CA SER A 232 13.25 8.76 7.66
C SER A 232 13.92 9.83 6.80
N ASN A 233 14.42 10.90 7.44
CA ASN A 233 15.25 11.92 6.79
C ASN A 233 16.74 11.52 6.79
N SER A 234 17.61 12.40 6.28
CA SER A 234 19.06 12.18 6.23
C SER A 234 19.73 12.07 7.60
N LEU A 235 19.08 12.53 8.66
CA LEU A 235 19.56 12.48 10.04
C LEU A 235 19.05 11.24 10.79
N GLY A 236 18.23 10.38 10.13
CA GLY A 236 17.60 9.22 10.75
C GLY A 236 16.36 9.56 11.60
N GLU A 237 15.86 10.80 11.54
CA GLU A 237 14.61 11.16 12.21
C GLU A 237 13.43 10.64 11.40
N ARG A 238 12.41 10.05 12.05
CA ARG A 238 11.16 9.65 11.41
C ARG A 238 10.25 10.84 11.17
N PHE A 239 9.44 10.78 10.10
CA PHE A 239 8.40 11.78 9.82
C PHE A 239 7.40 11.89 10.96
N ASP A 240 7.02 10.78 11.51
CA ASP A 240 6.12 10.48 12.62
C ASP A 240 4.66 10.95 12.44
N GLU A 241 3.78 10.34 13.23
CA GLU A 241 2.33 10.64 13.20
C GLU A 241 2.03 12.07 13.68
N LYS A 242 2.83 12.61 14.60
CA LYS A 242 2.60 13.97 15.14
C LYS A 242 2.81 15.02 14.05
N ARG A 243 3.84 14.84 13.20
CA ARG A 243 4.07 15.73 12.05
C ARG A 243 2.92 15.59 11.04
N LEU A 244 2.47 14.36 10.75
CA LEU A 244 1.33 14.12 9.86
C LEU A 244 0.08 14.82 10.37
N ILE A 245 -0.29 14.63 11.64
CA ILE A 245 -1.44 15.28 12.28
C ILE A 245 -1.34 16.81 12.19
N LYS A 246 -0.17 17.38 12.48
CA LYS A 246 0.05 18.84 12.40
C LYS A 246 -0.15 19.38 10.99
N ILE A 247 0.39 18.68 9.98
CA ILE A 247 0.25 19.08 8.57
C ILE A 247 -1.20 18.93 8.14
N PHE A 248 -1.83 17.79 8.39
CA PHE A 248 -3.22 17.50 8.02
C PHE A 248 -4.17 18.52 8.66
N THR A 249 -4.05 18.78 9.98
CA THR A 249 -4.84 19.81 10.68
C THR A 249 -4.73 21.20 10.02
N ARG A 250 -3.52 21.58 9.58
CA ARG A 250 -3.31 22.86 8.91
C ARG A 250 -3.97 22.92 7.54
N LEU A 251 -3.94 21.82 6.80
CA LEU A 251 -4.55 21.72 5.46
C LEU A 251 -6.08 21.68 5.53
N CYS A 252 -6.65 20.97 6.50
CA CYS A 252 -8.11 20.88 6.72
C CYS A 252 -8.77 22.23 7.04
N LYS A 253 -8.01 23.21 7.55
CA LYS A 253 -8.51 24.58 7.80
C LYS A 253 -8.60 25.45 6.55
N GLN A 254 -8.20 24.92 5.39
CA GLN A 254 -8.17 25.64 4.11
C GLN A 254 -9.12 24.95 3.14
N SER A 255 -9.64 25.70 2.17
CA SER A 255 -10.58 25.19 1.16
C SER A 255 -9.85 24.46 0.03
N PHE A 256 -9.15 23.39 0.36
CA PHE A 256 -8.50 22.52 -0.61
C PHE A 256 -9.41 21.34 -0.99
N THR A 257 -9.24 20.85 -2.21
CA THR A 257 -9.77 19.55 -2.64
C THR A 257 -8.98 18.41 -1.99
N SER A 258 -9.58 17.22 -1.96
CA SER A 258 -8.90 16.00 -1.48
C SER A 258 -7.59 15.75 -2.22
N GLN A 259 -7.55 15.97 -3.54
CA GLN A 259 -6.33 15.82 -4.35
C GLN A 259 -5.25 16.84 -4.00
N GLU A 260 -5.62 18.08 -3.72
CA GLU A 260 -4.65 19.12 -3.31
C GLU A 260 -4.07 18.82 -1.92
N ILE A 261 -4.90 18.35 -0.98
CA ILE A 261 -4.45 17.91 0.34
C ILE A 261 -3.45 16.76 0.21
N LEU A 262 -3.81 15.74 -0.55
CA LEU A 262 -2.97 14.57 -0.80
C LEU A 262 -1.61 14.97 -1.37
N ASN A 263 -1.60 15.79 -2.43
CA ASN A 263 -0.37 16.27 -3.08
C ASN A 263 0.49 17.10 -2.13
N LYS A 264 -0.13 17.92 -1.27
CA LYS A 264 0.59 18.75 -0.29
C LYS A 264 1.22 17.90 0.82
N ILE A 265 0.56 16.83 1.27
CA ILE A 265 1.14 15.91 2.27
C ILE A 265 2.33 15.18 1.65
N PHE A 266 2.21 14.61 0.44
CA PHE A 266 3.33 13.96 -0.25
C PHE A 266 4.49 14.93 -0.49
N LYS A 267 4.21 16.18 -0.88
CA LYS A 267 5.26 17.19 -1.02
C LYS A 267 5.98 17.46 0.30
N LYS A 268 5.26 17.48 1.43
CA LYS A 268 5.89 17.64 2.74
C LYS A 268 6.72 16.43 3.15
N LEU A 269 6.33 15.24 2.74
CA LEU A 269 7.12 14.03 2.90
C LEU A 269 8.42 14.12 2.08
N ASP A 270 8.32 14.53 0.80
CA ASP A 270 9.48 14.75 -0.07
C ASP A 270 10.43 15.83 0.46
N ASP A 271 9.89 16.97 0.95
CA ASP A 271 10.67 18.04 1.58
C ASP A 271 11.43 17.52 2.82
N PHE A 272 10.84 16.57 3.57
CA PHE A 272 11.42 16.00 4.77
C PHE A 272 12.50 14.95 4.48
N THR A 273 12.28 14.06 3.51
CA THR A 273 13.25 13.02 3.12
C THR A 273 14.47 13.60 2.42
N GLY A 274 14.29 14.72 1.70
CA GLY A 274 15.30 15.33 0.85
C GLY A 274 15.29 14.77 -0.57
N GLN A 275 15.85 15.53 -1.50
CA GLN A 275 15.90 15.15 -2.93
C GLN A 275 16.71 13.86 -3.12
N ASN A 276 16.20 12.93 -3.95
CA ASN A 276 16.82 11.67 -4.36
C ASN A 276 16.89 10.54 -3.32
N ARG A 277 16.08 10.55 -2.26
CA ARG A 277 15.91 9.36 -1.42
C ARG A 277 14.71 8.53 -1.86
N HIS A 278 14.95 7.23 -2.01
CA HIS A 278 13.85 6.26 -2.14
C HIS A 278 13.16 6.10 -0.80
N LEU A 279 11.86 5.91 -0.83
CA LEU A 279 11.09 5.54 0.36
C LEU A 279 11.62 4.21 0.91
N GLU A 280 11.69 4.08 2.22
CA GLU A 280 12.11 2.84 2.87
C GLU A 280 10.98 1.81 2.85
N ASP A 281 9.71 2.27 2.82
CA ASP A 281 8.51 1.46 2.70
C ASP A 281 7.49 2.07 1.75
N ASP A 282 6.51 1.25 1.34
CA ASP A 282 5.38 1.70 0.53
C ASP A 282 4.59 2.76 1.30
N ALA A 283 4.22 3.85 0.65
CA ALA A 283 3.50 4.95 1.28
C ALA A 283 2.17 5.20 0.56
N SER A 284 1.09 4.76 1.18
CA SER A 284 -0.26 4.92 0.66
C SER A 284 -1.09 5.87 1.50
N MET A 285 -1.86 6.71 0.83
CA MET A 285 -2.83 7.59 1.48
C MET A 285 -4.13 7.69 0.68
N VAL A 286 -5.23 7.79 1.42
CA VAL A 286 -6.56 8.10 0.88
C VAL A 286 -7.14 9.27 1.66
N ILE A 287 -7.62 10.30 0.95
CA ILE A 287 -8.36 11.43 1.52
C ILE A 287 -9.82 11.31 1.10
N PHE A 288 -10.70 11.25 2.09
CA PHE A 288 -12.14 11.27 1.93
C PHE A 288 -12.67 12.56 2.54
N GLN A 289 -13.32 13.41 1.76
CA GLN A 289 -13.92 14.67 2.23
C GLN A 289 -15.41 14.67 1.95
N LEU A 290 -16.22 14.87 2.98
CA LEU A 290 -17.66 15.07 2.82
C LEU A 290 -17.95 16.53 2.41
N LYS A 291 -18.62 16.71 1.28
CA LYS A 291 -19.04 18.01 0.73
C LYS A 291 -20.44 18.37 1.15
#